data_69ba05a241a40989e360424fd9db56a2
#
_entry.id   69ba05a241a40989e360424fd9db56a2
#
_cell.length_a   1.000
_cell.length_b   1.000
_cell.length_c   1.000
_cell.angle_alpha   90.00
_cell.angle_beta   90.00
_cell.angle_gamma   90.00
#
_symmetry.space_group_name_H-M   'P 1'
#
loop_
_entity.id
_entity.type
_entity.pdbx_description
1 polymer ?
#
loop_
_entity_poly.entity_id
_entity_poly.type
_entity_poly.pdbx_seq_one_letter_code
_entity_poly.pdbx_strand_id
1 'polypeptide(L)' 'MGSESERSLALLEAEQAAQKISNGESEITLRAQNSYVRRLQHQIANEYGLESSSEGKEPHRSVLIHKVDV' A
#
# COMPACT_ATOMS: atom_id res chain seq x y z
N MET A 1 -14.68 15.85 6.26
CA MET A 1 -15.16 14.70 5.93
C MET A 1 -14.48 14.14 4.73
N GLY A 2 -14.80 13.07 4.31
CA GLY A 2 -14.40 12.53 3.06
C GLY A 2 -12.92 12.31 2.88
N SER A 3 -12.25 13.20 2.16
CA SER A 3 -10.92 12.88 1.66
C SER A 3 -9.89 12.64 2.76
N GLU A 4 -9.96 13.37 3.86
CA GLU A 4 -9.01 13.13 4.95
C GLU A 4 -9.21 11.78 5.61
N SER A 5 -10.48 11.41 5.86
CA SER A 5 -10.78 10.11 6.44
C SER A 5 -10.37 8.99 5.50
N GLU A 6 -10.64 9.17 4.20
CA GLU A 6 -10.29 8.17 3.20
C GLU A 6 -8.78 8.00 3.11
N ARG A 7 -8.04 9.11 3.15
CA ARG A 7 -6.59 9.05 3.12
C ARG A 7 -6.05 8.34 4.36
N SER A 8 -6.58 8.67 5.53
CA SER A 8 -6.15 8.03 6.77
C SER A 8 -6.38 6.53 6.73
N LEU A 9 -7.54 6.10 6.23
CA LEU A 9 -7.83 4.67 6.12
C LEU A 9 -6.89 4.00 5.13
N ALA A 10 -6.58 4.67 4.01
CA ALA A 10 -5.68 4.10 3.02
C ALA A 10 -4.27 3.92 3.59
N LEU A 11 -3.80 4.87 4.38
CA LEU A 11 -2.48 4.77 4.99
C LEU A 11 -2.46 3.69 6.07
N LEU A 12 -3.53 3.59 6.85
CA LEU A 12 -3.65 2.53 7.84
C LEU A 12 -3.66 1.17 7.16
N GLU A 13 -4.36 1.05 6.05
CA GLU A 13 -4.40 -0.20 5.28
C GLU A 13 -2.99 -0.61 4.87
N ALA A 14 -2.20 0.36 4.39
CA ALA A 14 -0.83 0.07 3.98
C ALA A 14 0.02 -0.37 5.18
N GLU A 15 -0.15 0.26 6.33
CA GLU A 15 0.60 -0.11 7.53
C GLU A 15 0.24 -1.51 8.00
N GLN A 16 -1.06 -1.83 8.00
CA GLN A 16 -1.50 -3.15 8.40
C GLN A 16 -0.99 -4.22 7.45
N ALA A 17 -1.03 -3.93 6.15
CA ALA A 17 -0.52 -4.86 5.15
C ALA A 17 0.98 -5.08 5.33
N ALA A 18 1.73 -4.01 5.57
CA ALA A 18 3.17 -4.13 5.76
C ALA A 18 3.49 -4.97 7.00
N GLN A 19 2.72 -4.80 8.08
CA GLN A 19 2.91 -5.59 9.28
C GLN A 19 2.63 -7.07 9.02
N LYS A 20 1.56 -7.37 8.27
CA LYS A 20 1.24 -8.76 7.95
C LYS A 20 2.34 -9.41 7.12
N ILE A 21 2.88 -8.68 6.15
CA ILE A 21 3.96 -9.20 5.32
C ILE A 21 5.21 -9.41 6.16
N SER A 22 5.51 -8.47 7.07
CA SER A 22 6.63 -8.63 7.98
C SER A 22 6.47 -9.85 8.87
N ASN A 23 5.23 -10.25 9.13
CA ASN A 23 4.93 -11.40 9.98
C ASN A 23 4.75 -12.70 9.18
N GLY A 24 5.04 -12.71 7.89
CA GLY A 24 5.08 -13.95 7.13
C GLY A 24 4.30 -13.99 5.83
N GLU A 25 3.38 -13.06 5.60
CA GLU A 25 2.64 -13.06 4.33
C GLU A 25 3.54 -12.67 3.18
N SER A 26 3.23 -13.20 1.99
CA SER A 26 4.08 -12.96 0.82
C SER A 26 3.82 -11.62 0.19
N GLU A 27 2.55 -11.29 -0.02
CA GLU A 27 2.17 -10.05 -0.70
C GLU A 27 0.73 -9.72 -0.37
N ILE A 28 0.39 -8.44 -0.47
CA ILE A 28 -0.98 -7.97 -0.22
C ILE A 28 -1.27 -6.84 -1.20
N THR A 29 -2.41 -6.94 -1.90
CA THR A 29 -2.87 -5.87 -2.77
C THR A 29 -3.81 -4.97 -1.98
N LEU A 30 -3.55 -3.68 -2.01
CA LEU A 30 -4.38 -2.70 -1.31
C LEU A 30 -5.53 -2.27 -2.21
N ARG A 31 -6.50 -1.55 -1.63
CA ARG A 31 -7.60 -1.00 -2.41
C ARG A 31 -7.07 0.03 -3.41
N ALA A 32 -7.81 0.21 -4.52
CA ALA A 32 -7.44 1.21 -5.51
C ALA A 32 -7.49 2.61 -4.90
N GLN A 33 -6.51 3.44 -5.23
CA GLN A 33 -6.39 4.79 -4.72
C GLN A 33 -5.87 5.70 -5.83
N ASN A 34 -6.00 7.02 -5.63
CA ASN A 34 -5.43 7.97 -6.58
C ASN A 34 -3.90 7.99 -6.44
N SER A 35 -3.23 8.66 -7.37
CA SER A 35 -1.77 8.62 -7.44
C SER A 35 -1.10 9.21 -6.20
N TYR A 36 -1.70 10.26 -5.63
CA TYR A 36 -1.13 10.89 -4.44
C TYR A 36 -1.13 9.91 -3.26
N VAL A 37 -2.27 9.27 -3.03
CA VAL A 37 -2.40 8.32 -1.93
C VAL A 37 -1.50 7.11 -2.16
N ARG A 38 -1.43 6.62 -3.40
CA ARG A 38 -0.55 5.49 -3.70
C ARG A 38 0.90 5.82 -3.40
N ARG A 39 1.33 7.06 -3.68
CA ARG A 39 2.70 7.48 -3.36
C ARG A 39 2.97 7.35 -1.86
N LEU A 40 2.01 7.77 -1.03
CA LEU A 40 2.15 7.66 0.41
C LEU A 40 2.19 6.20 0.84
N GLN A 41 1.40 5.35 0.21
CA GLN A 41 1.42 3.92 0.52
C GLN A 41 2.75 3.28 0.15
N HIS A 42 3.35 3.69 -0.98
CA HIS A 42 4.69 3.22 -1.33
C HIS A 42 5.73 3.64 -0.29
N GLN A 43 5.61 4.86 0.24
CA GLN A 43 6.51 5.32 1.28
C GLN A 43 6.41 4.45 2.53
N ILE A 44 5.19 4.08 2.91
CA ILE A 44 4.98 3.24 4.08
C ILE A 44 5.63 1.87 3.86
N ALA A 45 5.42 1.27 2.69
CA ALA A 45 6.06 -0.02 2.39
C ALA A 45 7.57 0.09 2.49
N ASN A 46 8.12 1.18 1.97
CA ASN A 46 9.56 1.40 1.99
C ASN A 46 10.08 1.53 3.42
N GLU A 47 9.32 2.19 4.29
CA GLU A 47 9.72 2.35 5.69
C GLU A 47 9.79 1.01 6.42
N TYR A 48 8.99 0.05 5.99
CA TYR A 48 9.02 -1.30 6.55
C TYR A 48 10.06 -2.20 5.88
N GLY A 49 10.83 -1.65 4.93
CA GLY A 49 11.82 -2.44 4.21
C GLY A 49 11.23 -3.38 3.18
N LEU A 50 10.03 -3.08 2.70
CA LEU A 50 9.33 -3.91 1.74
C LEU A 50 9.35 -3.24 0.37
N GLU A 51 9.03 -4.03 -0.66
CA GLU A 51 8.89 -3.51 -2.02
C GLU A 51 7.42 -3.33 -2.36
N SER A 52 7.15 -2.45 -3.30
CA SER A 52 5.78 -2.20 -3.73
C SER A 52 5.75 -1.79 -5.18
N SER A 53 4.62 -2.03 -5.83
CA SER A 53 4.38 -1.65 -7.21
C SER A 53 2.94 -1.21 -7.35
N SER A 54 2.64 -0.46 -8.42
CA SER A 54 1.26 -0.07 -8.71
C SER A 54 0.76 -0.90 -9.88
N GLU A 55 -0.46 -1.40 -9.78
CA GLU A 55 -1.05 -2.28 -10.78
C GLU A 55 -2.44 -1.80 -11.18
N GLY A 56 -2.83 -2.10 -12.41
CA GLY A 56 -4.12 -1.71 -12.91
C GLY A 56 -4.07 -0.39 -13.66
N LYS A 57 -5.23 0.10 -14.04
CA LYS A 57 -5.37 1.35 -14.77
C LYS A 57 -6.26 2.30 -14.01
N GLU A 58 -5.97 3.60 -14.13
CA GLU A 58 -6.84 4.62 -13.51
C GLU A 58 -8.27 4.43 -14.01
N PRO A 59 -9.28 4.63 -13.16
CA PRO A 59 -9.18 5.01 -11.75
C PRO A 59 -9.09 3.82 -10.79
N HIS A 60 -8.78 2.63 -11.29
CA HIS A 60 -8.75 1.41 -10.49
C HIS A 60 -7.34 0.89 -10.27
N ARG A 61 -6.39 1.81 -10.10
CA ARG A 61 -5.00 1.43 -9.92
C ARG A 61 -4.70 1.31 -8.43
N SER A 62 -4.01 0.23 -8.05
CA SER A 62 -3.78 -0.09 -6.64
C SER A 62 -2.32 -0.41 -6.39
N VAL A 63 -1.94 -0.37 -5.12
CA VAL A 63 -0.58 -0.71 -4.68
C VAL A 63 -0.55 -2.17 -4.25
N LEU A 64 0.46 -2.88 -4.70
CA LEU A 64 0.78 -4.23 -4.24
C LEU A 64 2.06 -4.13 -3.42
N ILE A 65 2.00 -4.61 -2.16
CA ILE A 65 3.17 -4.64 -1.28
C ILE A 65 3.63 -6.08 -1.16
N HIS A 66 4.93 -6.33 -1.24
CA HIS A 66 5.45 -7.68 -1.17
C HIS A 66 6.82 -7.70 -0.53
N LYS A 67 7.24 -8.90 -0.15
CA LYS A 67 8.56 -9.09 0.44
C LYS A 67 9.66 -8.79 -0.56
N VAL A 68 10.79 -8.34 -0.03
CA VAL A 68 11.99 -8.20 -0.85
C VAL A 68 12.53 -9.59 -1.12
N ASP A 69 12.76 -9.91 -2.38
CA ASP A 69 13.39 -11.18 -2.76
C ASP A 69 14.89 -11.06 -2.58
N VAL A 70 15.41 -11.92 -1.76
CA VAL A 70 16.84 -11.91 -1.47
C VAL A 70 17.51 -13.11 -2.10
#